data_2f44e3363fa7bab51758e581e76686be
#
_entry.id   2f44e3363fa7bab51758e581e76686be
#
_cell.length_a   1.000
_cell.length_b   1.000
_cell.length_c   1.000
_cell.angle_alpha   90.00
_cell.angle_beta   90.00
_cell.angle_gamma   90.00
#
_symmetry.space_group_name_H-M   'P 1'
#
loop_
_entity.id
_entity.type
_entity.pdbx_description
1 polymer ?
#
loop_
_entity_poly.entity_id
_entity_poly.type
_entity_poly.pdbx_seq_one_letter_code
_entity_poly.pdbx_strand_id
1 'polypeptide(L)'
;LRARELPTQFAHTRPDGTQCFTVLDQVGQRYRTAGENIAAGQTSPAQVMSDWMNSPGHRRNILDASFTQLGVGYLQTDSGYGEYWVQLFIG
;
A
#
# COMPACT_ATOMS: atom_id res chain seq x y z
N LEU A 1 9.47 -2.30 -1.26
CA LEU A 1 10.05 -1.59 -0.09
C LEU A 1 9.01 -1.37 1.01
N ARG A 2 7.84 -0.82 0.67
CA ARG A 2 6.78 -0.61 1.65
C ARG A 2 6.25 -1.92 2.25
N ALA A 3 6.10 -2.98 1.44
CA ALA A 3 5.62 -4.26 1.94
C ALA A 3 6.55 -4.85 3.02
N ARG A 4 7.85 -4.62 2.91
CA ARG A 4 8.83 -5.07 3.90
C ARG A 4 8.72 -4.34 5.24
N GLU A 5 8.17 -3.14 5.25
CA GLU A 5 8.00 -2.34 6.47
C GLU A 5 6.76 -2.73 7.25
N LEU A 6 5.73 -3.26 6.59
CA LEU A 6 4.43 -3.54 7.21
C LEU A 6 4.50 -4.54 8.36
N PRO A 7 5.33 -5.63 8.33
CA PRO A 7 5.44 -6.51 9.50
C PRO A 7 5.99 -5.81 10.75
N THR A 8 6.87 -4.81 10.57
CA THR A 8 7.42 -4.03 11.69
C THR A 8 6.41 -3.01 12.18
N GLN A 9 5.75 -2.29 11.25
CA GLN A 9 4.74 -1.30 11.58
C GLN A 9 3.66 -1.30 10.51
N PHE A 10 2.50 -1.87 10.84
CA PHE A 10 1.36 -1.92 9.93
C PHE A 10 0.62 -0.59 10.00
N ALA A 11 1.12 0.40 9.27
CA ALA A 11 0.57 1.76 9.23
C ALA A 11 1.01 2.49 7.97
N HIS A 12 0.31 3.57 7.64
CA HIS A 12 0.74 4.47 6.56
C HIS A 12 2.00 5.24 6.93
N THR A 13 2.23 5.49 8.21
CA THR A 13 3.50 6.03 8.71
C THR A 13 4.54 4.92 8.70
N ARG A 14 5.71 5.22 8.13
CA ARG A 14 6.81 4.26 8.03
C ARG A 14 7.49 4.06 9.40
N PRO A 15 8.24 2.94 9.58
CA PRO A 15 8.95 2.69 10.85
C PRO A 15 9.90 3.80 11.29
N ASP A 16 10.45 4.58 10.35
CA ASP A 16 11.32 5.71 10.67
C ASP A 16 10.57 7.00 11.05
N GLY A 17 9.24 6.95 11.11
CA GLY A 17 8.38 8.09 11.45
C GLY A 17 7.97 8.96 10.27
N THR A 18 8.49 8.70 9.06
CA THR A 18 8.10 9.47 7.87
C THR A 18 6.80 8.93 7.26
N GLN A 19 6.17 9.71 6.39
CA GLN A 19 4.98 9.27 5.67
C GLN A 19 5.34 8.22 4.62
N CYS A 20 4.38 7.36 4.28
CA CYS A 20 4.56 6.29 3.30
C CYS A 20 5.10 6.80 1.96
N PHE A 21 4.74 8.01 1.58
CA PHE A 21 5.11 8.58 0.29
C PHE A 21 6.60 8.95 0.16
N THR A 22 7.36 8.98 1.26
CA THR A 22 8.81 9.19 1.18
C THR A 22 9.52 8.08 0.42
N VAL A 23 8.90 6.89 0.31
CA VAL A 23 9.44 5.80 -0.50
C VAL A 23 9.55 6.20 -1.98
N LEU A 24 8.64 7.05 -2.46
CA LEU A 24 8.66 7.57 -3.83
C LEU A 24 9.88 8.45 -4.06
N ASP A 25 10.23 9.28 -3.08
CA ASP A 25 11.43 10.10 -3.14
C ASP A 25 12.69 9.23 -3.17
N GLN A 26 12.72 8.15 -2.38
CA GLN A 26 13.85 7.23 -2.33
C GLN A 26 14.12 6.54 -3.67
N VAL A 27 13.07 6.25 -4.46
CA VAL A 27 13.22 5.63 -5.77
C VAL A 27 13.22 6.65 -6.91
N GLY A 28 13.19 7.95 -6.61
CA GLY A 28 13.25 9.02 -7.60
C GLY A 28 11.96 9.23 -8.39
N GLN A 29 10.82 8.77 -7.89
CA GLN A 29 9.54 8.89 -8.58
C GLN A 29 8.90 10.24 -8.26
N ARG A 30 8.61 11.03 -9.29
CA ARG A 30 7.89 12.31 -9.16
C ARG A 30 6.38 12.08 -9.19
N TYR A 31 5.64 12.92 -8.45
CA TYR A 31 4.18 12.85 -8.42
C TYR A 31 3.59 14.20 -7.98
N ARG A 32 2.33 14.45 -8.36
CA ARG A 32 1.54 15.60 -7.89
C ARG A 32 0.58 15.19 -6.78
N THR A 33 0.05 13.99 -6.86
CA THR A 33 -0.85 13.42 -5.88
C THR A 33 -0.47 11.96 -5.65
N ALA A 34 -0.73 11.47 -4.44
CA ALA A 34 -0.36 10.11 -4.06
C ALA A 34 -1.36 9.54 -3.06
N GLY A 35 -1.54 8.23 -3.09
CA GLY A 35 -2.38 7.49 -2.16
C GLY A 35 -1.78 6.13 -1.87
N GLU A 36 -2.15 5.54 -0.73
CA GLU A 36 -1.70 4.21 -0.34
C GLU A 36 -2.86 3.39 0.19
N ASN A 37 -2.99 2.15 -0.27
CA ASN A 37 -3.80 1.11 0.36
C ASN A 37 -2.86 0.06 0.94
N ILE A 38 -3.09 -0.32 2.19
CA ILE A 38 -2.37 -1.42 2.84
C ILE A 38 -3.36 -2.45 3.35
N ALA A 39 -2.91 -3.70 3.41
CA ALA A 39 -3.71 -4.81 3.93
C ALA A 39 -2.81 -5.91 4.46
N ALA A 40 -3.34 -6.74 5.37
CA ALA A 40 -2.62 -7.86 5.94
C ALA A 40 -3.56 -9.03 6.18
N GLY A 41 -3.06 -10.25 5.96
CA GLY A 41 -3.78 -11.49 6.22
C GLY A 41 -4.46 -12.12 5.02
N GLN A 42 -4.68 -11.38 3.93
CA GLN A 42 -5.31 -11.94 2.72
C GLN A 42 -4.35 -12.91 2.03
N THR A 43 -4.88 -14.01 1.51
CA THR A 43 -4.08 -15.09 0.92
C THR A 43 -4.07 -15.09 -0.60
N SER A 44 -4.79 -14.17 -1.24
CA SER A 44 -4.80 -14.05 -2.70
C SER A 44 -5.00 -12.61 -3.15
N PRO A 45 -4.55 -12.25 -4.36
CA PRO A 45 -4.83 -10.93 -4.93
C PRO A 45 -6.32 -10.63 -5.05
N ALA A 46 -7.13 -11.62 -5.41
CA ALA A 46 -8.57 -11.44 -5.53
C ALA A 46 -9.21 -11.09 -4.18
N GLN A 47 -8.77 -11.73 -3.11
CA GLN A 47 -9.28 -11.46 -1.77
C GLN A 47 -8.93 -10.05 -1.30
N VAL A 48 -7.67 -9.62 -1.47
CA VAL A 48 -7.24 -8.29 -1.03
C VAL A 48 -7.95 -7.20 -1.83
N MET A 49 -8.13 -7.38 -3.13
CA MET A 49 -8.86 -6.42 -3.96
C MET A 49 -10.33 -6.33 -3.54
N SER A 50 -10.96 -7.47 -3.25
CA SER A 50 -12.35 -7.49 -2.76
C SER A 50 -12.46 -6.73 -1.44
N ASP A 51 -11.54 -6.95 -0.51
CA ASP A 51 -11.53 -6.28 0.79
C ASP A 51 -11.35 -4.77 0.63
N TRP A 52 -10.41 -4.35 -0.22
CA TRP A 52 -10.20 -2.92 -0.48
C TRP A 52 -11.43 -2.27 -1.13
N MET A 53 -12.05 -2.93 -2.09
CA MET A 53 -13.25 -2.39 -2.77
C MET A 53 -14.47 -2.33 -1.86
N ASN A 54 -14.53 -3.14 -0.81
CA ASN A 54 -15.61 -3.12 0.18
C ASN A 54 -15.36 -2.12 1.32
N SER A 55 -14.22 -1.44 1.32
CA SER A 55 -13.87 -0.42 2.31
C SER A 55 -13.91 0.97 1.65
N PRO A 56 -14.77 1.88 2.10
CA PRO A 56 -14.97 3.16 1.39
C PRO A 56 -13.70 3.97 1.18
N GLY A 57 -12.81 4.04 2.17
CA GLY A 57 -11.55 4.78 2.05
C GLY A 57 -10.59 4.16 1.04
N HIS A 58 -10.43 2.85 1.08
CA HIS A 58 -9.59 2.13 0.12
C HIS A 58 -10.16 2.18 -1.30
N ARG A 59 -11.47 1.99 -1.42
CA ARG A 59 -12.16 2.07 -2.71
C ARG A 59 -11.99 3.45 -3.34
N ARG A 60 -12.04 4.50 -2.54
CA ARG A 60 -11.86 5.88 -3.04
C ARG A 60 -10.50 6.05 -3.72
N ASN A 61 -9.44 5.50 -3.13
CA ASN A 61 -8.11 5.54 -3.76
C ASN A 61 -8.11 4.81 -5.11
N ILE A 62 -8.68 3.62 -5.18
CA ILE A 62 -8.70 2.80 -6.40
C ILE A 62 -9.45 3.52 -7.53
N LEU A 63 -10.55 4.22 -7.22
CA LEU A 63 -11.41 4.86 -8.21
C LEU A 63 -11.06 6.33 -8.48
N ASP A 64 -10.03 6.87 -7.81
CA ASP A 64 -9.66 8.27 -7.97
C ASP A 64 -9.04 8.52 -9.34
N ALA A 65 -9.71 9.35 -10.15
CA ALA A 65 -9.29 9.64 -11.52
C ALA A 65 -8.00 10.47 -11.60
N SER A 66 -7.56 11.09 -10.50
CA SER A 66 -6.29 11.82 -10.48
C SER A 66 -5.08 10.90 -10.46
N PHE A 67 -5.25 9.62 -10.11
CA PHE A 67 -4.18 8.64 -10.13
C PHE A 67 -4.06 8.00 -11.51
N THR A 68 -2.85 8.01 -12.05
CA THR A 68 -2.54 7.48 -13.39
C THR A 68 -1.57 6.31 -13.37
N GLN A 69 -0.90 6.05 -12.23
CA GLN A 69 0.06 4.98 -12.09
C GLN A 69 -0.14 4.26 -10.77
N LEU A 70 0.16 2.96 -10.77
CA LEU A 70 0.01 2.07 -9.61
C LEU A 70 1.29 1.25 -9.42
N GLY A 71 1.83 1.28 -8.20
CA GLY A 71 2.86 0.35 -7.75
C GLY A 71 2.28 -0.63 -6.74
N VAL A 72 2.69 -1.89 -6.81
CA VAL A 72 2.18 -2.95 -5.94
C VAL A 72 3.33 -3.61 -5.20
N GLY A 73 3.14 -3.90 -3.91
CA GLY A 73 4.07 -4.68 -3.12
C GLY A 73 3.36 -5.79 -2.38
N TYR A 74 4.06 -6.92 -2.25
CA TYR A 74 3.56 -8.09 -1.54
C TYR A 74 4.70 -8.75 -0.78
N LEU A 75 4.44 -9.16 0.46
CA LEU A 75 5.41 -9.87 1.29
C LEU A 75 4.70 -10.98 2.07
N GLN A 76 5.25 -12.18 2.04
CA GLN A 76 4.83 -13.31 2.86
C GLN A 76 5.84 -13.50 3.99
N THR A 77 5.34 -13.69 5.22
CA THR A 77 6.17 -13.95 6.40
C THR A 77 5.66 -15.18 7.15
N ASP A 78 6.52 -15.77 8.01
CA ASP A 78 6.15 -16.92 8.84
C ASP A 78 5.46 -16.50 10.14
N SER A 79 5.34 -15.19 10.40
CA SER A 79 4.80 -14.67 11.66
C SER A 79 3.89 -13.48 11.41
N GLY A 80 3.24 -12.98 12.45
CA GLY A 80 2.31 -11.87 12.38
C GLY A 80 1.06 -12.25 11.57
N TYR A 81 0.66 -11.40 10.65
CA TYR A 81 -0.50 -11.65 9.78
C TYR A 81 -0.18 -12.59 8.62
N GLY A 82 1.11 -12.97 8.42
CA GLY A 82 1.55 -13.88 7.38
C GLY A 82 1.74 -13.24 6.03
N GLU A 83 0.79 -12.47 5.54
CA GLU A 83 0.83 -11.84 4.22
C GLU A 83 0.50 -10.36 4.31
N TYR A 84 1.27 -9.55 3.59
CA TYR A 84 1.15 -8.10 3.59
C TYR A 84 1.09 -7.57 2.16
N TRP A 85 0.18 -6.60 1.94
CA TRP A 85 -0.13 -6.06 0.62
C TRP A 85 -0.09 -4.55 0.66
N VAL A 86 0.42 -3.94 -0.41
CA VAL A 86 0.41 -2.49 -0.56
C VAL A 86 0.14 -2.09 -2.00
N GLN A 87 -0.67 -1.04 -2.17
CA GLN A 87 -0.85 -0.32 -3.42
C GLN A 87 -0.40 1.12 -3.19
N LEU A 88 0.47 1.64 -4.06
CA LEU A 88 0.83 3.05 -4.10
C LEU A 88 0.33 3.65 -5.40
N PHE A 89 -0.48 4.68 -5.29
CA PHE A 89 -1.07 5.37 -6.42
C PHE A 89 -0.42 6.73 -6.57
N ILE A 90 -0.14 7.14 -7.80
CA ILE A 90 0.37 8.47 -8.10
C ILE A 90 -0.31 9.06 -9.34
N GLY A 91 -0.34 10.37 -9.36
CA GLY A 91 -0.81 11.12 -10.51
C GLY A 91 -0.05 12.40 -10.71
#